data_bd2a02a13cacc555175688358331f2e9
#
_entry.id   bd2a02a13cacc555175688358331f2e9
#
_cell.length_a   1.000
_cell.length_b   1.000
_cell.length_c   1.000
_cell.angle_alpha   90.00
_cell.angle_beta   90.00
_cell.angle_gamma   90.00
#
_symmetry.space_group_name_H-M   'P 1'
#
loop_
_entity.id
_entity.type
_entity.pdbx_description
1 polymer ?
#
loop_
_entity_poly.entity_id
_entity_poly.type
_entity_poly.pdbx_seq_one_letter_code
_entity_poly.pdbx_strand_id
1 'polypeptide(L)'
;MAIAFRDESLFSLFMAYRRTENVVRRLNARRDAIVDAAREAATSGGMAAIQIVPVAARAGVAAGTVYRYFPGKVDLIAALVGSVAARELAAMRRAAGTAPGPLSALSAVIVTFAARALRQRRLAWAMTAEPADADTDAVRSGYRGAVVAEFEARMRAAIDGGHLPEQDTRIAAPALVGALLEGLVGPLAPEGIDDPLRAREAVQMLALLALRGLGVVDAHARGLVAQTALPEG
;
A
#
# COMPACT_ATOMS: atom_id res chain seq x y z
N MET A 1 35.67 -42.82 -34.67
CA MET A 1 35.19 -41.61 -35.33
C MET A 1 34.20 -40.94 -34.38
N ALA A 2 34.69 -40.03 -33.54
CA ALA A 2 33.91 -39.41 -32.46
C ALA A 2 33.26 -38.14 -33.00
N ILE A 3 31.96 -38.09 -32.89
CA ILE A 3 31.14 -36.90 -33.23
C ILE A 3 31.22 -35.94 -32.04
N ALA A 4 32.14 -34.99 -32.14
CA ALA A 4 32.16 -33.82 -31.28
C ALA A 4 31.41 -32.70 -32.02
N PHE A 5 30.08 -32.69 -31.89
CA PHE A 5 29.22 -31.61 -32.36
C PHE A 5 28.21 -31.20 -31.31
N ARG A 6 28.17 -29.92 -30.96
CA ARG A 6 27.10 -29.18 -30.34
C ARG A 6 27.24 -28.77 -28.87
N ASP A 7 28.20 -27.96 -28.58
CA ASP A 7 28.03 -27.23 -27.28
C ASP A 7 28.21 -25.69 -27.40
N GLU A 8 28.87 -25.20 -28.44
CA GLU A 8 29.12 -23.76 -28.57
C GLU A 8 27.88 -22.94 -28.92
N SER A 9 26.92 -23.48 -29.67
CA SER A 9 25.71 -22.73 -30.04
C SER A 9 24.72 -22.62 -28.85
N LEU A 10 24.54 -23.70 -28.06
CA LEU A 10 23.71 -23.69 -26.86
C LEU A 10 24.34 -22.83 -25.76
N PHE A 11 25.67 -22.91 -25.61
CA PHE A 11 26.40 -22.07 -24.66
C PHE A 11 26.31 -20.59 -25.02
N SER A 12 26.47 -20.25 -26.32
CA SER A 12 26.31 -18.89 -26.82
C SER A 12 24.88 -18.37 -26.63
N LEU A 13 23.87 -19.20 -26.92
CA LEU A 13 22.46 -18.85 -26.70
C LEU A 13 22.14 -18.64 -25.20
N PHE A 14 22.67 -19.50 -24.33
CA PHE A 14 22.54 -19.40 -22.89
C PHE A 14 23.24 -18.14 -22.33
N MET A 15 24.42 -17.80 -22.83
CA MET A 15 25.13 -16.59 -22.44
C MET A 15 24.44 -15.32 -22.95
N ALA A 16 23.86 -15.33 -24.17
CA ALA A 16 23.05 -14.25 -24.71
C ALA A 16 21.78 -14.05 -23.86
N TYR A 17 21.08 -15.13 -23.50
CA TYR A 17 19.91 -15.10 -22.62
C TYR A 17 20.23 -14.52 -21.23
N ARG A 18 21.29 -15.00 -20.57
CA ARG A 18 21.76 -14.48 -19.29
C ARG A 18 22.17 -13.00 -19.36
N ARG A 19 22.75 -12.57 -20.48
CA ARG A 19 23.11 -11.17 -20.71
C ARG A 19 21.87 -10.30 -20.84
N THR A 20 20.84 -10.78 -21.52
CA THR A 20 19.54 -10.09 -21.65
C THR A 20 18.83 -10.00 -20.29
N GLU A 21 18.78 -11.07 -19.51
CA GLU A 21 18.22 -11.06 -18.16
C GLU A 21 18.95 -10.09 -17.22
N ASN A 22 20.27 -10.04 -17.30
CA ASN A 22 21.08 -9.10 -16.52
C ASN A 22 20.79 -7.64 -16.90
N VAL A 23 20.59 -7.37 -18.19
CA VAL A 23 20.22 -6.03 -18.69
C VAL A 23 18.83 -5.65 -18.17
N VAL A 24 17.85 -6.53 -18.31
CA VAL A 24 16.47 -6.31 -17.82
C VAL A 24 16.47 -6.07 -16.30
N ARG A 25 17.18 -6.89 -15.52
CA ARG A 25 17.31 -6.69 -14.07
C ARG A 25 17.91 -5.33 -13.71
N ARG A 26 18.96 -4.89 -14.40
CA ARG A 26 19.59 -3.57 -14.19
C ARG A 26 18.64 -2.42 -14.53
N LEU A 27 17.86 -2.55 -15.59
CA LEU A 27 16.85 -1.54 -15.97
C LEU A 27 15.74 -1.46 -14.91
N ASN A 28 15.23 -2.60 -14.46
CA ASN A 28 14.21 -2.65 -13.40
C ASN A 28 14.74 -2.10 -12.07
N ALA A 29 15.93 -2.51 -11.64
CA ALA A 29 16.54 -2.00 -10.42
C ALA A 29 16.73 -0.47 -10.45
N ARG A 30 17.07 0.10 -11.61
CA ARG A 30 17.19 1.55 -11.76
C ARG A 30 15.84 2.25 -11.75
N ARG A 31 14.81 1.65 -12.38
CA ARG A 31 13.44 2.14 -12.33
C ARG A 31 12.93 2.15 -10.88
N ASP A 32 13.15 1.06 -10.16
CA ASP A 32 12.72 0.91 -8.77
C ASP A 32 13.43 1.91 -7.84
N ALA A 33 14.72 2.15 -8.04
CA ALA A 33 15.46 3.17 -7.30
C ALA A 33 14.88 4.59 -7.49
N ILE A 34 14.42 4.94 -8.70
CA ILE A 34 13.76 6.22 -8.96
C ILE A 34 12.40 6.29 -8.23
N VAL A 35 11.62 5.21 -8.25
CA VAL A 35 10.33 5.14 -7.54
C VAL A 35 10.52 5.20 -6.02
N ASP A 36 11.55 4.52 -5.48
CA ASP A 36 11.88 4.59 -4.05
C ASP A 36 12.33 6.00 -3.64
N ALA A 37 13.12 6.69 -4.47
CA ALA A 37 13.49 8.08 -4.24
C ALA A 37 12.26 9.03 -4.25
N ALA A 38 11.30 8.78 -5.15
CA ALA A 38 10.03 9.51 -5.15
C ALA A 38 9.19 9.22 -3.90
N ARG A 39 9.18 7.96 -3.42
CA ARG A 39 8.51 7.58 -2.17
C ARG A 39 9.12 8.29 -0.96
N GLU A 40 10.44 8.37 -0.87
CA GLU A 40 11.13 9.12 0.19
C GLU A 40 10.80 10.61 0.13
N ALA A 41 10.74 11.20 -1.07
CA ALA A 41 10.31 12.59 -1.25
C ALA A 41 8.87 12.80 -0.75
N ALA A 42 7.94 11.90 -1.11
CA ALA A 42 6.56 11.96 -0.63
C ALA A 42 6.46 11.77 0.89
N THR A 43 7.28 10.91 1.48
CA THR A 43 7.32 10.68 2.94
C THR A 43 7.78 11.92 3.69
N SER A 44 8.73 12.68 3.15
CA SER A 44 9.28 13.89 3.80
C SER A 44 8.47 15.15 3.54
N GLY A 45 7.93 15.33 2.32
CA GLY A 45 7.31 16.61 1.90
C GLY A 45 6.00 16.47 1.12
N GLY A 46 5.40 15.27 1.06
CA GLY A 46 4.14 15.03 0.36
C GLY A 46 4.27 15.04 -1.16
N MET A 47 3.13 15.17 -1.84
CA MET A 47 3.08 15.21 -3.32
C MET A 47 3.86 16.37 -3.92
N ALA A 48 3.88 17.52 -3.25
CA ALA A 48 4.61 18.70 -3.71
C ALA A 48 6.12 18.47 -3.79
N ALA A 49 6.68 17.60 -2.93
CA ALA A 49 8.10 17.28 -2.92
C ALA A 49 8.54 16.35 -4.06
N ILE A 50 7.60 15.71 -4.77
CA ILE A 50 7.91 14.87 -5.93
C ILE A 50 8.22 15.77 -7.13
N GLN A 51 9.49 16.09 -7.30
CA GLN A 51 9.99 16.87 -8.43
C GLN A 51 11.10 16.08 -9.14
N ILE A 52 11.14 16.13 -10.46
CA ILE A 52 12.05 15.27 -11.27
C ILE A 52 13.51 15.46 -10.88
N VAL A 53 13.98 16.71 -10.74
CA VAL A 53 15.39 17.00 -10.45
C VAL A 53 15.80 16.53 -9.04
N PRO A 54 15.06 16.85 -7.96
CA PRO A 54 15.33 16.32 -6.63
C PRO A 54 15.27 14.79 -6.54
N VAL A 55 14.29 14.17 -7.21
CA VAL A 55 14.16 12.70 -7.25
C VAL A 55 15.34 12.07 -7.97
N ALA A 56 15.78 12.64 -9.12
CA ALA A 56 16.95 12.17 -9.85
C ALA A 56 18.21 12.22 -9.01
N ALA A 57 18.44 13.35 -8.32
CA ALA A 57 19.58 13.52 -7.42
C ALA A 57 19.57 12.47 -6.29
N ARG A 58 18.42 12.23 -5.67
CA ARG A 58 18.25 11.23 -4.61
C ARG A 58 18.45 9.79 -5.12
N ALA A 59 17.99 9.49 -6.33
CA ALA A 59 18.19 8.19 -6.97
C ALA A 59 19.61 7.99 -7.53
N GLY A 60 20.50 8.99 -7.45
CA GLY A 60 21.85 8.92 -7.99
C GLY A 60 21.89 8.84 -9.53
N VAL A 61 20.95 9.48 -10.22
CA VAL A 61 20.85 9.49 -11.68
C VAL A 61 20.68 10.90 -12.24
N ALA A 62 21.00 11.10 -13.53
CA ALA A 62 20.71 12.36 -14.21
C ALA A 62 19.19 12.52 -14.45
N ALA A 63 18.68 13.75 -14.44
CA ALA A 63 17.26 14.04 -14.71
C ALA A 63 16.79 13.47 -16.06
N GLY A 64 17.61 13.53 -17.10
CA GLY A 64 17.34 12.89 -18.40
C GLY A 64 17.16 11.36 -18.31
N THR A 65 17.77 10.72 -17.31
CA THR A 65 17.54 9.29 -17.06
C THR A 65 16.14 9.06 -16.50
N VAL A 66 15.66 9.93 -15.60
CA VAL A 66 14.28 9.84 -15.08
C VAL A 66 13.28 9.97 -16.22
N TYR A 67 13.42 10.97 -17.08
CA TYR A 67 12.53 11.16 -18.24
C TYR A 67 12.49 9.98 -19.19
N ARG A 68 13.59 9.19 -19.29
CA ARG A 68 13.59 7.96 -20.10
C ARG A 68 12.70 6.86 -19.53
N TYR A 69 12.52 6.79 -18.21
CA TYR A 69 11.65 5.81 -17.56
C TYR A 69 10.22 6.34 -17.33
N PHE A 70 10.09 7.63 -17.12
CA PHE A 70 8.86 8.33 -16.80
C PHE A 70 8.80 9.62 -17.61
N PRO A 71 8.07 9.62 -18.74
CA PRO A 71 7.99 10.77 -19.65
C PRO A 71 7.54 12.08 -18.98
N GLY A 72 6.75 11.98 -17.92
CA GLY A 72 6.30 13.13 -17.13
C GLY A 72 6.27 12.86 -15.63
N LYS A 73 6.00 13.93 -14.87
CA LYS A 73 5.83 13.85 -13.42
C LYS A 73 4.67 12.94 -13.04
N VAL A 74 3.57 12.97 -13.80
CA VAL A 74 2.38 12.15 -13.56
C VAL A 74 2.69 10.66 -13.72
N ASP A 75 3.54 10.28 -14.70
CA ASP A 75 3.97 8.89 -14.90
C ASP A 75 4.80 8.38 -13.70
N LEU A 76 5.66 9.24 -13.16
CA LEU A 76 6.42 8.92 -11.95
C LEU A 76 5.50 8.76 -10.73
N ILE A 77 4.53 9.65 -10.57
CA ILE A 77 3.51 9.57 -9.50
C ILE A 77 2.68 8.30 -9.68
N ALA A 78 2.25 7.96 -10.89
CA ALA A 78 1.50 6.73 -11.16
C ALA A 78 2.30 5.46 -10.78
N ALA A 79 3.58 5.42 -11.09
CA ALA A 79 4.46 4.33 -10.70
C ALA A 79 4.65 4.25 -9.17
N LEU A 80 4.81 5.38 -8.51
CA LEU A 80 4.88 5.46 -7.03
C LEU A 80 3.58 4.95 -6.40
N VAL A 81 2.43 5.50 -6.82
CA VAL A 81 1.11 5.10 -6.29
C VAL A 81 0.87 3.61 -6.51
N GLY A 82 1.19 3.07 -7.69
CA GLY A 82 1.10 1.64 -7.99
C GLY A 82 2.00 0.79 -7.08
N SER A 83 3.23 1.24 -6.81
CA SER A 83 4.16 0.55 -5.89
C SER A 83 3.65 0.56 -4.44
N VAL A 84 3.14 1.70 -3.97
CA VAL A 84 2.54 1.81 -2.62
C VAL A 84 1.30 0.92 -2.53
N ALA A 85 0.38 1.01 -3.49
CA ALA A 85 -0.82 0.19 -3.54
C ALA A 85 -0.51 -1.31 -3.47
N ALA A 86 0.44 -1.78 -4.27
CA ALA A 86 0.83 -3.19 -4.29
C ALA A 86 1.35 -3.66 -2.92
N ARG A 87 2.18 -2.85 -2.25
CA ARG A 87 2.73 -3.16 -0.91
C ARG A 87 1.64 -3.17 0.16
N GLU A 88 0.72 -2.19 0.14
CA GLU A 88 -0.38 -2.09 1.10
C GLU A 88 -1.36 -3.25 0.95
N LEU A 89 -1.86 -3.49 -0.25
CA LEU A 89 -2.80 -4.58 -0.53
C LEU A 89 -2.19 -5.95 -0.22
N ALA A 90 -0.90 -6.16 -0.55
CA ALA A 90 -0.22 -7.40 -0.20
C ALA A 90 -0.11 -7.59 1.33
N ALA A 91 0.13 -6.53 2.10
CA ALA A 91 0.18 -6.61 3.56
C ALA A 91 -1.21 -6.94 4.15
N MET A 92 -2.26 -6.25 3.68
CA MET A 92 -3.65 -6.50 4.09
C MET A 92 -4.08 -7.95 3.79
N ARG A 93 -3.81 -8.43 2.57
CA ARG A 93 -4.13 -9.80 2.15
C ARG A 93 -3.37 -10.86 2.93
N ARG A 94 -2.10 -10.64 3.22
CA ARG A 94 -1.32 -11.56 4.08
C ARG A 94 -1.92 -11.64 5.49
N ALA A 95 -2.24 -10.50 6.09
CA ALA A 95 -2.86 -10.47 7.41
C ALA A 95 -4.22 -11.19 7.44
N ALA A 96 -5.06 -10.98 6.42
CA ALA A 96 -6.32 -11.70 6.28
C ALA A 96 -6.13 -13.21 6.07
N GLY A 97 -5.11 -13.61 5.30
CA GLY A 97 -4.84 -15.01 4.97
C GLY A 97 -4.38 -15.87 6.16
N THR A 98 -3.90 -15.26 7.23
CA THR A 98 -3.51 -15.95 8.48
C THR A 98 -4.62 -15.95 9.54
N ALA A 99 -5.72 -15.25 9.28
CA ALA A 99 -6.83 -15.14 10.23
C ALA A 99 -7.71 -16.40 10.25
N PRO A 100 -8.23 -16.81 11.42
CA PRO A 100 -8.98 -18.07 11.57
C PRO A 100 -10.40 -18.04 10.96
N GLY A 101 -10.91 -16.89 10.58
CA GLY A 101 -12.25 -16.76 10.01
C GLY A 101 -12.53 -15.39 9.40
N PRO A 102 -13.68 -15.19 8.72
CA PRO A 102 -13.98 -13.98 7.96
C PRO A 102 -13.95 -12.70 8.80
N LEU A 103 -14.51 -12.72 10.02
CA LEU A 103 -14.54 -11.55 10.89
C LEU A 103 -13.15 -11.21 11.46
N SER A 104 -12.36 -12.23 11.80
CA SER A 104 -10.96 -12.05 12.21
C SER A 104 -10.12 -11.53 11.03
N ALA A 105 -10.39 -11.97 9.80
CA ALA A 105 -9.74 -11.46 8.60
C ALA A 105 -10.07 -9.98 8.35
N LEU A 106 -11.32 -9.57 8.57
CA LEU A 106 -11.71 -8.16 8.49
C LEU A 106 -10.99 -7.33 9.57
N SER A 107 -10.96 -7.80 10.82
CA SER A 107 -10.21 -7.14 11.90
C SER A 107 -8.72 -6.99 11.55
N ALA A 108 -8.10 -8.04 11.02
CA ALA A 108 -6.70 -8.03 10.61
C ALA A 108 -6.42 -7.00 9.50
N VAL A 109 -7.32 -6.87 8.52
CA VAL A 109 -7.21 -5.86 7.46
C VAL A 109 -7.35 -4.45 8.02
N ILE A 110 -8.33 -4.20 8.91
CA ILE A 110 -8.53 -2.90 9.57
C ILE A 110 -7.26 -2.49 10.33
N VAL A 111 -6.77 -3.36 11.21
CA VAL A 111 -5.60 -3.10 12.05
C VAL A 111 -4.34 -2.91 11.19
N THR A 112 -4.14 -3.76 10.17
CA THR A 112 -2.97 -3.66 9.28
C THR A 112 -2.96 -2.35 8.51
N PHE A 113 -4.07 -1.98 7.89
CA PHE A 113 -4.18 -0.72 7.15
C PHE A 113 -3.97 0.49 8.07
N ALA A 114 -4.65 0.53 9.22
CA ALA A 114 -4.53 1.60 10.19
C ALA A 114 -3.10 1.76 10.73
N ALA A 115 -2.46 0.67 11.14
CA ALA A 115 -1.10 0.69 11.68
C ALA A 115 -0.07 1.14 10.64
N ARG A 116 -0.21 0.70 9.39
CA ARG A 116 0.68 1.07 8.29
C ARG A 116 0.49 2.53 7.86
N ALA A 117 -0.76 2.97 7.76
CA ALA A 117 -1.09 4.37 7.47
C ALA A 117 -0.51 5.31 8.53
N LEU A 118 -0.67 4.97 9.81
CA LEU A 118 -0.15 5.77 10.92
C LEU A 118 1.38 5.80 10.95
N ARG A 119 2.04 4.67 10.68
CA ARG A 119 3.51 4.57 10.66
C ARG A 119 4.15 5.46 9.59
N GLN A 120 3.47 5.68 8.47
CA GLN A 120 3.90 6.54 7.37
C GLN A 120 2.87 7.63 7.08
N ARG A 121 2.45 8.35 8.13
CA ARG A 121 1.35 9.32 8.10
C ARG A 121 1.42 10.28 6.92
N ARG A 122 2.60 10.90 6.72
CA ARG A 122 2.78 11.87 5.65
C ARG A 122 2.61 11.23 4.26
N LEU A 123 3.16 10.02 4.07
CA LEU A 123 2.98 9.27 2.83
C LEU A 123 1.53 8.85 2.63
N ALA A 124 0.89 8.31 3.68
CA ALA A 124 -0.52 7.89 3.61
C ALA A 124 -1.43 9.06 3.23
N TRP A 125 -1.24 10.24 3.83
CA TRP A 125 -1.95 11.46 3.48
C TRP A 125 -1.69 11.87 2.02
N ALA A 126 -0.43 11.90 1.60
CA ALA A 126 -0.04 12.21 0.23
C ALA A 126 -0.69 11.25 -0.79
N MET A 127 -0.78 9.96 -0.47
CA MET A 127 -1.36 8.94 -1.35
C MET A 127 -2.90 8.96 -1.40
N THR A 128 -3.57 9.57 -0.41
CA THR A 128 -5.03 9.42 -0.29
C THR A 128 -5.82 10.71 -0.39
N ALA A 129 -5.34 11.81 0.20
CA ALA A 129 -6.19 12.98 0.42
C ALA A 129 -5.50 14.35 0.31
N GLU A 130 -4.15 14.43 0.24
CA GLU A 130 -3.45 15.69 0.07
C GLU A 130 -3.94 16.42 -1.19
N PRO A 131 -4.28 17.74 -1.12
CA PRO A 131 -4.68 18.49 -2.30
C PRO A 131 -3.64 18.40 -3.42
N ALA A 132 -4.08 18.12 -4.63
CA ALA A 132 -3.23 17.97 -5.80
C ALA A 132 -3.96 18.40 -7.10
N ASP A 133 -3.25 18.37 -8.23
CA ASP A 133 -3.85 18.56 -9.54
C ASP A 133 -4.75 17.38 -9.93
N ALA A 134 -5.63 17.60 -10.92
CA ALA A 134 -6.61 16.61 -11.37
C ALA A 134 -5.98 15.30 -11.85
N ASP A 135 -4.84 15.36 -12.52
CA ASP A 135 -4.16 14.17 -13.04
C ASP A 135 -3.60 13.31 -11.90
N THR A 136 -3.00 13.95 -10.90
CA THR A 136 -2.53 13.28 -9.68
C THR A 136 -3.69 12.68 -8.90
N ASP A 137 -4.83 13.40 -8.79
CA ASP A 137 -6.04 12.90 -8.13
C ASP A 137 -6.64 11.70 -8.85
N ALA A 138 -6.66 11.70 -10.18
CA ALA A 138 -7.13 10.56 -10.97
C ALA A 138 -6.29 9.30 -10.70
N VAL A 139 -4.95 9.44 -10.67
CA VAL A 139 -4.04 8.34 -10.34
C VAL A 139 -4.29 7.79 -8.93
N ARG A 140 -4.43 8.65 -7.92
CA ARG A 140 -4.69 8.25 -6.53
C ARG A 140 -6.06 7.62 -6.32
N SER A 141 -7.05 8.01 -7.14
CA SER A 141 -8.39 7.42 -7.10
C SER A 141 -8.36 5.91 -7.32
N GLY A 142 -7.52 5.43 -8.24
CA GLY A 142 -7.31 4.00 -8.46
C GLY A 142 -6.80 3.25 -7.21
N TYR A 143 -5.86 3.84 -6.48
CA TYR A 143 -5.37 3.28 -5.22
C TYR A 143 -6.47 3.23 -4.16
N ARG A 144 -7.18 4.36 -3.95
CA ARG A 144 -8.30 4.41 -2.99
C ARG A 144 -9.36 3.37 -3.32
N GLY A 145 -9.72 3.24 -4.60
CA GLY A 145 -10.67 2.23 -5.07
C GLY A 145 -10.22 0.80 -4.77
N ALA A 146 -8.94 0.49 -4.97
CA ALA A 146 -8.38 -0.83 -4.67
C ALA A 146 -8.38 -1.15 -3.16
N VAL A 147 -8.10 -0.17 -2.31
CA VAL A 147 -8.21 -0.32 -0.84
C VAL A 147 -9.67 -0.57 -0.44
N VAL A 148 -10.60 0.25 -0.92
CA VAL A 148 -12.05 0.08 -0.66
C VAL A 148 -12.53 -1.31 -1.10
N ALA A 149 -12.13 -1.78 -2.28
CA ALA A 149 -12.50 -3.09 -2.78
C ALA A 149 -11.99 -4.25 -1.89
N GLU A 150 -10.79 -4.11 -1.30
CA GLU A 150 -10.28 -5.11 -0.34
C GLU A 150 -11.12 -5.14 0.94
N PHE A 151 -11.50 -3.98 1.49
CA PHE A 151 -12.41 -3.90 2.64
C PHE A 151 -13.78 -4.48 2.30
N GLU A 152 -14.35 -4.10 1.17
CA GLU A 152 -15.65 -4.60 0.68
C GLU A 152 -15.66 -6.13 0.59
N ALA A 153 -14.62 -6.72 0.02
CA ALA A 153 -14.50 -8.17 -0.10
C ALA A 153 -14.48 -8.87 1.28
N ARG A 154 -13.80 -8.29 2.28
CA ARG A 154 -13.76 -8.85 3.65
C ARG A 154 -15.09 -8.68 4.37
N MET A 155 -15.74 -7.53 4.20
CA MET A 155 -17.08 -7.30 4.78
C MET A 155 -18.09 -8.27 4.20
N ARG A 156 -18.09 -8.45 2.87
CA ARG A 156 -18.99 -9.39 2.17
C ARG A 156 -18.79 -10.83 2.67
N ALA A 157 -17.54 -11.28 2.78
CA ALA A 157 -17.23 -12.60 3.34
C ALA A 157 -17.71 -12.77 4.80
N ALA A 158 -17.68 -11.70 5.61
CA ALA A 158 -18.17 -11.75 6.98
C ALA A 158 -19.71 -11.74 7.05
N ILE A 159 -20.40 -11.05 6.15
CA ILE A 159 -21.87 -11.07 6.00
C ILE A 159 -22.32 -12.47 5.53
N ASP A 160 -21.71 -13.00 4.47
CA ASP A 160 -22.03 -14.32 3.91
C ASP A 160 -21.83 -15.44 4.94
N GLY A 161 -20.84 -15.26 5.83
CA GLY A 161 -20.59 -16.15 6.96
C GLY A 161 -21.52 -15.96 8.18
N GLY A 162 -22.46 -15.02 8.13
CA GLY A 162 -23.39 -14.72 9.24
C GLY A 162 -22.71 -14.01 10.44
N HIS A 163 -21.55 -13.42 10.24
CA HIS A 163 -20.78 -12.75 11.31
C HIS A 163 -21.03 -11.24 11.38
N LEU A 164 -21.56 -10.65 10.31
CA LEU A 164 -22.02 -9.25 10.26
C LEU A 164 -23.48 -9.19 9.82
N PRO A 165 -24.22 -8.17 10.26
CA PRO A 165 -25.55 -7.90 9.76
C PRO A 165 -25.51 -7.52 8.28
N GLU A 166 -26.59 -7.79 7.55
CA GLU A 166 -26.78 -7.36 6.17
C GLU A 166 -26.67 -5.83 6.05
N GLN A 167 -25.85 -5.36 5.15
CA GLN A 167 -25.62 -3.93 4.92
C GLN A 167 -25.07 -3.68 3.52
N ASP A 168 -25.25 -2.47 2.97
CA ASP A 168 -24.68 -2.10 1.68
C ASP A 168 -23.16 -1.86 1.82
N THR A 169 -22.38 -2.86 1.41
CA THR A 169 -20.90 -2.82 1.47
C THR A 169 -20.30 -1.74 0.57
N ARG A 170 -21.02 -1.30 -0.49
CA ARG A 170 -20.59 -0.22 -1.38
C ARG A 170 -20.62 1.15 -0.70
N ILE A 171 -21.40 1.29 0.37
CA ILE A 171 -21.44 2.49 1.23
C ILE A 171 -20.53 2.29 2.43
N ALA A 172 -20.63 1.14 3.11
CA ALA A 172 -19.94 0.89 4.36
C ALA A 172 -18.40 0.81 4.18
N ALA A 173 -17.90 0.20 3.08
CA ALA A 173 -16.46 0.08 2.88
C ALA A 173 -15.75 1.44 2.64
N PRO A 174 -16.22 2.33 1.75
CA PRO A 174 -15.59 3.65 1.62
C PRO A 174 -15.76 4.52 2.87
N ALA A 175 -16.89 4.42 3.58
CA ALA A 175 -17.10 5.13 4.85
C ALA A 175 -16.07 4.67 5.90
N LEU A 176 -15.85 3.36 6.01
CA LEU A 176 -14.85 2.79 6.92
C LEU A 176 -13.43 3.27 6.59
N VAL A 177 -13.03 3.22 5.30
CA VAL A 177 -11.71 3.70 4.86
C VAL A 177 -11.55 5.19 5.15
N GLY A 178 -12.59 5.99 4.90
CA GLY A 178 -12.59 7.42 5.22
C GLY A 178 -12.41 7.70 6.71
N ALA A 179 -13.14 6.98 7.56
CA ALA A 179 -13.02 7.11 9.02
C ALA A 179 -11.61 6.76 9.53
N LEU A 180 -11.00 5.69 9.01
CA LEU A 180 -9.64 5.29 9.38
C LEU A 180 -8.60 6.33 8.93
N LEU A 181 -8.73 6.85 7.71
CA LEU A 181 -7.80 7.85 7.18
C LEU A 181 -7.94 9.18 7.92
N GLU A 182 -9.15 9.70 8.10
CA GLU A 182 -9.36 10.98 8.76
C GLU A 182 -8.96 10.92 10.24
N GLY A 183 -9.28 9.81 10.92
CA GLY A 183 -8.94 9.63 12.34
C GLY A 183 -7.45 9.42 12.62
N LEU A 184 -6.64 9.03 11.63
CA LEU A 184 -5.23 8.70 11.85
C LEU A 184 -4.25 9.61 11.12
N VAL A 185 -4.58 10.02 9.89
CA VAL A 185 -3.62 10.71 9.02
C VAL A 185 -4.12 12.06 8.53
N GLY A 186 -5.43 12.29 8.59
CA GLY A 186 -6.07 13.54 8.18
C GLY A 186 -5.69 14.73 9.07
N PRO A 187 -6.07 15.95 8.68
CA PRO A 187 -5.77 17.17 9.42
C PRO A 187 -6.44 17.24 10.79
N LEU A 188 -7.51 16.45 11.02
CA LEU A 188 -8.22 16.36 12.29
C LEU A 188 -7.69 15.25 13.20
N ALA A 189 -6.70 14.46 12.74
CA ALA A 189 -6.13 13.40 13.55
C ALA A 189 -5.43 13.98 14.80
N PRO A 190 -5.56 13.31 15.98
CA PRO A 190 -4.99 13.81 17.22
C PRO A 190 -3.49 14.05 17.15
N GLU A 191 -3.02 15.08 17.85
CA GLU A 191 -1.60 15.31 18.04
C GLU A 191 -0.97 14.24 18.94
N GLY A 192 0.34 14.01 18.78
CA GLY A 192 1.12 13.12 19.63
C GLY A 192 0.89 11.62 19.44
N ILE A 193 0.17 11.21 18.37
CA ILE A 193 0.04 9.79 18.02
C ILE A 193 1.28 9.21 17.34
N ASP A 194 2.34 9.98 17.22
CA ASP A 194 3.65 9.50 16.74
C ASP A 194 4.43 8.72 17.83
N ASP A 195 4.03 8.86 19.11
CA ASP A 195 4.52 8.01 20.19
C ASP A 195 4.06 6.55 19.97
N PRO A 196 4.95 5.54 20.04
CA PRO A 196 4.62 4.15 19.73
C PRO A 196 3.47 3.55 20.56
N LEU A 197 3.34 3.91 21.83
CA LEU A 197 2.26 3.43 22.68
C LEU A 197 0.93 4.06 22.27
N ARG A 198 0.92 5.38 22.10
CA ARG A 198 -0.26 6.12 21.64
C ARG A 198 -0.68 5.71 20.23
N ALA A 199 0.29 5.46 19.35
CA ALA A 199 0.04 4.93 18.01
C ALA A 199 -0.71 3.59 18.08
N ARG A 200 -0.25 2.69 18.93
CA ARG A 200 -0.89 1.39 19.16
C ARG A 200 -2.32 1.55 19.69
N GLU A 201 -2.50 2.38 20.70
CA GLU A 201 -3.80 2.68 21.29
C GLU A 201 -4.76 3.28 20.26
N ALA A 202 -4.31 4.25 19.46
CA ALA A 202 -5.12 4.87 18.42
C ALA A 202 -5.60 3.85 17.37
N VAL A 203 -4.71 2.96 16.91
CA VAL A 203 -5.07 1.87 15.98
C VAL A 203 -6.12 0.95 16.61
N GLN A 204 -5.93 0.54 17.87
CA GLN A 204 -6.87 -0.34 18.57
C GLN A 204 -8.23 0.33 18.77
N MET A 205 -8.26 1.60 19.17
CA MET A 205 -9.50 2.36 19.37
C MET A 205 -10.26 2.52 18.06
N LEU A 206 -9.59 2.85 16.96
CA LEU A 206 -10.26 2.99 15.66
C LEU A 206 -10.71 1.65 15.09
N ALA A 207 -9.93 0.59 15.27
CA ALA A 207 -10.37 -0.76 14.88
C ALA A 207 -11.62 -1.18 15.67
N LEU A 208 -11.67 -0.88 16.97
CA LEU A 208 -12.83 -1.14 17.80
C LEU A 208 -14.04 -0.32 17.38
N LEU A 209 -13.86 0.98 17.09
CA LEU A 209 -14.91 1.85 16.55
C LEU A 209 -15.43 1.30 15.22
N ALA A 210 -14.55 0.91 14.33
CA ALA A 210 -14.87 0.34 13.02
C ALA A 210 -15.72 -0.93 13.12
N LEU A 211 -15.27 -1.90 13.92
CA LEU A 211 -16.00 -3.17 14.12
C LEU A 211 -17.39 -2.95 14.74
N ARG A 212 -17.48 -2.06 15.72
CA ARG A 212 -18.78 -1.69 16.33
C ARG A 212 -19.71 -1.00 15.34
N GLY A 213 -19.17 -0.07 14.54
CA GLY A 213 -19.92 0.62 13.49
C GLY A 213 -20.47 -0.32 12.43
N LEU A 214 -19.80 -1.45 12.19
CA LEU A 214 -20.25 -2.51 11.30
C LEU A 214 -21.25 -3.49 11.97
N GLY A 215 -21.57 -3.31 13.24
CA GLY A 215 -22.56 -4.12 13.96
C GLY A 215 -21.97 -5.28 14.78
N VAL A 216 -20.65 -5.32 14.98
CA VAL A 216 -20.02 -6.32 15.86
C VAL A 216 -20.29 -5.95 17.32
N VAL A 217 -20.81 -6.90 18.11
CA VAL A 217 -21.08 -6.73 19.55
C VAL A 217 -19.77 -6.39 20.29
N ASP A 218 -19.83 -5.45 21.23
CA ASP A 218 -18.66 -4.88 21.92
C ASP A 218 -17.68 -5.91 22.49
N ALA A 219 -18.18 -6.90 23.20
CA ALA A 219 -17.33 -7.94 23.80
C ALA A 219 -16.55 -8.73 22.73
N HIS A 220 -17.20 -9.03 21.60
CA HIS A 220 -16.57 -9.72 20.47
C HIS A 220 -15.57 -8.83 19.76
N ALA A 221 -15.92 -7.56 19.50
CA ALA A 221 -15.02 -6.59 18.88
C ALA A 221 -13.73 -6.40 19.71
N ARG A 222 -13.83 -6.29 21.04
CA ARG A 222 -12.67 -6.23 21.95
C ARG A 222 -11.80 -7.49 21.84
N GLY A 223 -12.40 -8.68 21.82
CA GLY A 223 -11.69 -9.94 21.66
C GLY A 223 -10.91 -9.99 20.34
N LEU A 224 -11.53 -9.59 19.23
CA LEU A 224 -10.92 -9.54 17.92
C LEU A 224 -9.70 -8.59 17.89
N VAL A 225 -9.88 -7.35 18.38
CA VAL A 225 -8.80 -6.35 18.39
C VAL A 225 -7.65 -6.80 19.29
N ALA A 226 -7.93 -7.40 20.46
CA ALA A 226 -6.89 -7.91 21.36
C ALA A 226 -6.08 -9.07 20.76
N GLN A 227 -6.71 -9.92 19.95
CA GLN A 227 -6.08 -11.07 19.30
C GLN A 227 -5.38 -10.71 17.98
N THR A 228 -5.71 -9.57 17.38
CA THR A 228 -5.10 -9.16 16.11
C THR A 228 -3.69 -8.63 16.36
N ALA A 229 -2.69 -9.32 15.80
CA ALA A 229 -1.32 -8.86 15.85
C ALA A 229 -1.15 -7.54 15.10
N LEU A 230 -0.48 -6.58 15.72
CA LEU A 230 -0.02 -5.39 15.02
C LEU A 230 1.11 -5.79 14.06
N PRO A 231 1.11 -5.32 12.81
CA PRO A 231 2.17 -5.66 11.86
C PRO A 231 3.51 -5.14 12.40
N GLU A 232 4.48 -6.04 12.50
CA GLU A 232 5.87 -5.68 12.73
C GLU A 232 6.40 -4.86 11.54
N GLY A 233 7.36 -3.97 11.76
CA GLY A 233 7.84 -2.93 10.87
C GLY A 233 8.32 -3.35 9.49
#